data_2133421a89cfd2f35c7544a1bd989b25
#
_entry.id   2133421a89cfd2f35c7544a1bd989b25
#
_cell.length_a   1.000
_cell.length_b   1.000
_cell.length_c   1.000
_cell.angle_alpha   90.00
_cell.angle_beta   90.00
_cell.angle_gamma   90.00
#
_symmetry.space_group_name_H-M   'P 1'
#
loop_
_entity.id
_entity.type
_entity.pdbx_description
1 polymer ?
#
loop_
_entity_poly.entity_id
_entity_poly.type
_entity_poly.pdbx_seq_one_letter_code
_entity_poly.pdbx_strand_id
1 'polypeptide(L)'
;NLAKEVWEADEGELPYEDEAMKVHAKKMVFPIGEPNNAYAKYFVGQSYLAPVSTNQVGIFNVTFEPGCRNNWHIHHADKGGGQILVCVAGRGYYQEEGKEAVEMKPGDCINIPAGVKHWHGAAPDSWFSHLAIEVPGENCSNEWLEAVSDDDYGKLE
;
A
#
# COMPACT_ATOMS: atom_id res chain seq x y z
N ASN A 1 17.77 -7.90 11.23
CA ASN A 1 16.63 -7.68 10.35
C ASN A 1 17.03 -6.71 9.25
N LEU A 2 17.06 -7.16 8.00
CA LEU A 2 17.54 -6.38 6.86
C LEU A 2 16.82 -5.02 6.71
N ALA A 3 15.52 -5.00 6.97
CA ALA A 3 14.74 -3.78 6.90
C ALA A 3 15.19 -2.76 7.96
N LYS A 4 15.52 -3.24 9.15
CA LYS A 4 16.01 -2.39 10.23
C LYS A 4 17.41 -1.87 9.93
N GLU A 5 18.28 -2.72 9.37
CA GLU A 5 19.62 -2.31 8.99
C GLU A 5 19.62 -1.21 7.94
N VAL A 6 18.74 -1.32 6.94
CA VAL A 6 18.60 -0.29 5.91
C VAL A 6 18.10 1.02 6.51
N TRP A 7 17.19 0.95 7.47
CA TRP A 7 16.63 2.14 8.11
C TRP A 7 17.63 2.81 9.07
N GLU A 8 18.45 2.03 9.75
CA GLU A 8 19.49 2.51 10.67
C GLU A 8 20.80 2.86 9.95
N ALA A 9 20.85 2.69 8.63
CA ALA A 9 22.00 3.14 7.86
C ALA A 9 22.22 4.63 8.04
N ASP A 10 23.46 5.01 7.97
CA ASP A 10 24.04 6.32 8.24
C ASP A 10 23.06 7.49 8.16
N GLU A 11 23.04 8.30 9.21
CA GLU A 11 22.15 9.45 9.40
C GLU A 11 22.09 10.43 8.22
N GLY A 12 23.04 10.39 7.30
CA GLY A 12 23.10 11.26 6.14
C GLY A 12 22.69 10.61 4.83
N GLU A 13 22.73 9.28 4.73
CA GLU A 13 22.57 8.61 3.46
C GLU A 13 21.53 7.49 3.51
N LEU A 14 20.48 7.65 2.71
CA LEU A 14 19.52 6.60 2.45
C LEU A 14 19.93 5.84 1.17
N PRO A 15 19.65 4.53 1.08
CA PRO A 15 20.07 3.70 -0.06
C PRO A 15 19.24 3.93 -1.32
N TYR A 16 18.66 5.10 -1.47
CA TYR A 16 17.82 5.45 -2.61
C TYR A 16 18.49 6.58 -3.40
N GLU A 17 18.51 6.46 -4.72
CA GLU A 17 19.09 7.48 -5.60
C GLU A 17 18.11 8.63 -5.86
N ASP A 18 16.82 8.35 -5.86
CA ASP A 18 15.76 9.32 -6.14
C ASP A 18 15.56 10.26 -4.94
N GLU A 19 15.71 11.58 -5.17
CA GLU A 19 15.56 12.59 -4.12
C GLU A 19 14.14 12.66 -3.54
N ALA A 20 13.11 12.49 -4.38
CA ALA A 20 11.72 12.45 -3.90
C ALA A 20 11.48 11.25 -2.99
N MET A 21 12.05 10.12 -3.33
CA MET A 21 12.00 8.91 -2.51
C MET A 21 12.70 9.11 -1.16
N LYS A 22 13.86 9.79 -1.16
CA LYS A 22 14.58 10.13 0.07
C LYS A 22 13.75 11.03 0.98
N VAL A 23 13.10 12.04 0.41
CA VAL A 23 12.23 12.94 1.16
C VAL A 23 11.07 12.18 1.80
N HIS A 24 10.45 11.27 1.04
CA HIS A 24 9.37 10.44 1.57
C HIS A 24 9.87 9.50 2.66
N ALA A 25 11.02 8.85 2.44
CA ALA A 25 11.62 7.91 3.40
C ALA A 25 11.89 8.56 4.76
N LYS A 26 12.25 9.84 4.80
CA LYS A 26 12.46 10.56 6.05
C LYS A 26 11.18 10.75 6.87
N LYS A 27 10.03 10.63 6.26
CA LYS A 27 8.73 10.70 6.94
C LYS A 27 8.28 9.34 7.46
N MET A 28 9.02 8.29 7.14
CA MET A 28 8.65 6.91 7.44
C MET A 28 9.27 6.42 8.74
N VAL A 29 8.50 5.64 9.49
CA VAL A 29 9.00 4.82 10.60
C VAL A 29 9.51 3.48 10.08
N PHE A 30 8.94 3.00 8.97
CA PHE A 30 9.30 1.73 8.34
C PHE A 30 10.12 1.98 7.08
N PRO A 31 11.01 1.05 6.69
CA PRO A 31 11.72 1.19 5.42
C PRO A 31 10.75 1.08 4.24
N ILE A 32 11.08 1.76 3.15
CA ILE A 32 10.29 1.65 1.90
C ILE A 32 10.40 0.24 1.33
N GLY A 33 11.57 -0.37 1.42
CA GLY A 33 11.80 -1.72 0.94
C GLY A 33 12.20 -1.78 -0.53
N GLU A 34 12.07 -2.97 -1.10
CA GLU A 34 12.47 -3.24 -2.47
C GLU A 34 11.33 -2.96 -3.46
N PRO A 35 11.64 -2.72 -4.75
CA PRO A 35 10.62 -2.64 -5.78
C PRO A 35 9.70 -3.87 -5.73
N ASN A 36 8.40 -3.63 -5.82
CA ASN A 36 7.38 -4.67 -5.71
C ASN A 36 7.21 -5.41 -7.05
N ASN A 37 8.26 -6.13 -7.46
CA ASN A 37 8.29 -6.79 -8.77
C ASN A 37 7.33 -7.99 -8.84
N ALA A 38 7.16 -8.70 -7.75
CA ALA A 38 6.31 -9.91 -7.71
C ALA A 38 4.85 -9.62 -8.05
N TYR A 39 4.35 -8.43 -7.69
CA TYR A 39 2.97 -8.03 -7.90
C TYR A 39 2.83 -6.89 -8.92
N ALA A 40 3.90 -6.56 -9.64
CA ALA A 40 3.93 -5.41 -10.55
C ALA A 40 2.81 -5.43 -11.59
N LYS A 41 2.41 -6.62 -12.07
CA LYS A 41 1.33 -6.78 -13.05
C LYS A 41 -0.04 -6.37 -12.53
N TYR A 42 -0.18 -6.22 -11.22
CA TYR A 42 -1.44 -5.81 -10.57
C TYR A 42 -1.45 -4.34 -10.15
N PHE A 43 -0.46 -3.58 -10.61
CA PHE A 43 -0.30 -2.16 -10.27
C PHE A 43 -0.12 -1.35 -11.53
N VAL A 44 -0.62 -0.12 -11.52
CA VAL A 44 -0.25 0.93 -12.45
C VAL A 44 0.75 1.81 -11.73
N GLY A 45 1.95 1.97 -12.29
CA GLY A 45 3.03 2.71 -11.66
C GLY A 45 3.93 1.86 -10.77
N GLN A 46 4.89 2.50 -10.12
CA GLN A 46 5.90 1.82 -9.32
C GLN A 46 5.52 1.80 -7.85
N SER A 47 5.56 0.62 -7.25
CA SER A 47 5.38 0.43 -5.82
C SER A 47 6.56 -0.30 -5.21
N TYR A 48 6.63 -0.29 -3.89
CA TYR A 48 7.68 -0.90 -3.08
C TYR A 48 7.04 -1.66 -1.94
N LEU A 49 7.69 -2.73 -1.51
CA LEU A 49 7.15 -3.61 -0.48
C LEU A 49 8.23 -3.92 0.56
N ALA A 50 7.90 -3.72 1.82
CA ALA A 50 8.76 -4.09 2.93
C ALA A 50 7.98 -4.92 3.95
N PRO A 51 8.43 -6.14 4.28
CA PRO A 51 7.77 -6.93 5.32
C PRO A 51 8.02 -6.30 6.69
N VAL A 52 6.98 -6.17 7.49
CA VAL A 52 7.04 -5.71 8.88
C VAL A 52 6.88 -6.90 9.83
N SER A 53 5.92 -7.76 9.54
CA SER A 53 5.70 -8.99 10.28
C SER A 53 5.28 -10.10 9.30
N THR A 54 5.89 -11.26 9.43
CA THR A 54 5.57 -12.43 8.59
C THR A 54 5.24 -13.66 9.44
N ASN A 55 5.06 -13.46 10.74
CA ASN A 55 4.85 -14.56 11.68
C ASN A 55 3.36 -14.72 12.00
N GLN A 56 2.89 -14.27 13.14
CA GLN A 56 1.50 -14.49 13.55
C GLN A 56 0.50 -13.82 12.60
N VAL A 57 0.77 -12.59 12.20
CA VAL A 57 -0.07 -11.82 11.28
C VAL A 57 0.84 -11.23 10.22
N GLY A 58 0.46 -11.35 8.95
CA GLY A 58 1.17 -10.70 7.86
C GLY A 58 0.95 -9.20 7.90
N ILE A 59 2.03 -8.43 8.03
CA ILE A 59 2.01 -6.97 7.99
C ILE A 59 3.10 -6.52 7.03
N PHE A 60 2.72 -5.73 6.04
CA PHE A 60 3.64 -5.21 5.04
C PHE A 60 3.50 -3.70 4.98
N ASN A 61 4.61 -3.01 4.80
CA ASN A 61 4.58 -1.61 4.41
C ASN A 61 4.60 -1.55 2.89
N VAL A 62 3.57 -0.96 2.31
CA VAL A 62 3.46 -0.76 0.86
C VAL A 62 3.63 0.72 0.58
N THR A 63 4.57 1.05 -0.29
CA THR A 63 4.84 2.43 -0.70
C THR A 63 4.56 2.59 -2.18
N PHE A 64 3.85 3.65 -2.52
CA PHE A 64 3.41 3.98 -3.87
C PHE A 64 4.04 5.29 -4.29
N GLU A 65 4.65 5.32 -5.48
CA GLU A 65 5.03 6.59 -6.10
C GLU A 65 3.78 7.40 -6.48
N PRO A 66 3.89 8.71 -6.67
CA PRO A 66 2.74 9.52 -7.09
C PRO A 66 2.07 8.92 -8.33
N GLY A 67 0.76 8.79 -8.29
CA GLY A 67 -0.02 8.20 -9.37
C GLY A 67 -0.11 6.68 -9.38
N CYS A 68 0.68 6.00 -8.58
CA CYS A 68 0.65 4.54 -8.50
C CYS A 68 -0.57 4.06 -7.72
N ARG A 69 -1.25 3.03 -8.24
CA ARG A 69 -2.39 2.39 -7.59
C ARG A 69 -2.41 0.91 -7.96
N ASN A 70 -2.99 0.10 -7.09
CA ASN A 70 -3.21 -1.29 -7.45
C ASN A 70 -4.53 -1.47 -8.22
N ASN A 71 -4.69 -2.64 -8.81
CA ASN A 71 -5.92 -3.00 -9.51
C ASN A 71 -7.05 -3.20 -8.51
N TRP A 72 -8.28 -3.12 -8.99
CA TRP A 72 -9.44 -3.61 -8.26
C TRP A 72 -9.17 -5.03 -7.82
N HIS A 73 -9.50 -5.37 -6.57
CA HIS A 73 -9.28 -6.71 -6.03
C HIS A 73 -10.21 -7.00 -4.86
N ILE A 74 -10.29 -8.28 -4.53
CA ILE A 74 -11.14 -8.79 -3.46
C ILE A 74 -10.32 -9.75 -2.60
N HIS A 75 -10.43 -9.59 -1.29
CA HIS A 75 -9.92 -10.56 -0.33
C HIS A 75 -11.07 -11.50 0.05
N HIS A 76 -10.98 -12.76 -0.37
CA HIS A 76 -12.00 -13.77 -0.07
C HIS A 76 -11.65 -14.54 1.19
N ALA A 77 -12.66 -14.90 1.97
CA ALA A 77 -12.54 -15.79 3.13
C ALA A 77 -13.90 -16.37 3.46
N ASP A 78 -13.91 -17.60 3.99
CA ASP A 78 -15.14 -18.23 4.47
C ASP A 78 -15.56 -17.65 5.82
N LYS A 79 -14.59 -17.31 6.66
CA LYS A 79 -14.77 -16.59 7.94
C LYS A 79 -13.61 -15.65 8.16
N GLY A 80 -13.86 -14.52 8.83
CA GLY A 80 -12.83 -13.52 9.07
C GLY A 80 -12.26 -12.99 7.77
N GLY A 81 -10.94 -12.82 7.73
CA GLY A 81 -10.25 -12.34 6.53
C GLY A 81 -10.45 -10.85 6.30
N GLY A 82 -10.10 -10.43 5.09
CA GLY A 82 -10.06 -9.02 4.75
C GLY A 82 -8.71 -8.40 5.06
N GLN A 83 -8.66 -7.07 5.06
CA GLN A 83 -7.41 -6.36 5.24
C GLN A 83 -7.64 -5.06 5.99
N ILE A 84 -6.66 -4.65 6.78
CA ILE A 84 -6.68 -3.34 7.43
C ILE A 84 -5.53 -2.53 6.85
N LEU A 85 -5.84 -1.30 6.45
CA LEU A 85 -4.84 -0.35 5.97
C LEU A 85 -4.64 0.75 7.00
N VAL A 86 -3.38 1.08 7.29
CA VAL A 86 -3.03 2.20 8.17
C VAL A 86 -2.08 3.10 7.40
N CYS A 87 -2.48 4.33 7.11
CA CYS A 87 -1.61 5.29 6.44
C CYS A 87 -0.50 5.73 7.40
N VAL A 88 0.76 5.63 6.96
CA VAL A 88 1.92 5.99 7.78
C VAL A 88 2.66 7.21 7.24
N ALA A 89 2.54 7.51 5.96
CA ALA A 89 3.18 8.70 5.37
C ALA A 89 2.54 9.06 4.04
N GLY A 90 2.61 10.34 3.68
CA GLY A 90 2.11 10.85 2.42
C GLY A 90 0.59 10.93 2.37
N ARG A 91 0.06 10.87 1.15
CA ARG A 91 -1.38 11.00 0.92
C ARG A 91 -1.81 10.01 -0.18
N GLY A 92 -2.90 9.32 0.06
CA GLY A 92 -3.44 8.35 -0.88
C GLY A 92 -4.93 8.24 -0.82
N TYR A 93 -5.47 7.22 -1.50
CA TYR A 93 -6.90 6.97 -1.60
C TYR A 93 -7.21 5.49 -1.44
N TYR A 94 -8.42 5.25 -0.96
CA TYR A 94 -9.08 3.95 -0.94
C TYR A 94 -10.45 4.12 -1.57
N GLN A 95 -10.86 3.19 -2.43
CA GLN A 95 -12.20 3.21 -3.01
C GLN A 95 -12.81 1.82 -3.02
N GLU A 96 -14.01 1.71 -2.47
CA GLU A 96 -14.87 0.55 -2.58
C GLU A 96 -15.76 0.71 -3.82
N GLU A 97 -15.98 -0.38 -4.54
CA GLU A 97 -16.84 -0.36 -5.72
C GLU A 97 -18.21 0.21 -5.40
N GLY A 98 -18.66 1.13 -6.23
CA GLY A 98 -19.96 1.80 -6.06
C GLY A 98 -19.96 2.97 -5.08
N LYS A 99 -18.82 3.30 -4.49
CA LYS A 99 -18.68 4.41 -3.55
C LYS A 99 -17.63 5.41 -4.02
N GLU A 100 -17.63 6.58 -3.43
CA GLU A 100 -16.61 7.59 -3.70
C GLU A 100 -15.27 7.18 -3.06
N ALA A 101 -14.18 7.61 -3.68
CA ALA A 101 -12.85 7.42 -3.12
C ALA A 101 -12.69 8.20 -1.81
N VAL A 102 -12.05 7.59 -0.83
CA VAL A 102 -11.77 8.18 0.48
C VAL A 102 -10.30 8.53 0.56
N GLU A 103 -9.99 9.78 0.87
CA GLU A 103 -8.61 10.22 1.09
C GLU A 103 -8.05 9.61 2.36
N MET A 104 -6.79 9.20 2.29
CA MET A 104 -6.04 8.68 3.44
C MET A 104 -4.86 9.58 3.75
N LYS A 105 -4.76 9.98 5.01
CA LYS A 105 -3.64 10.76 5.58
C LYS A 105 -2.98 9.98 6.70
N PRO A 106 -1.75 10.33 7.11
CA PRO A 106 -1.08 9.62 8.20
C PRO A 106 -1.95 9.51 9.45
N GLY A 107 -2.08 8.29 9.96
CA GLY A 107 -2.93 7.95 11.09
C GLY A 107 -4.31 7.41 10.72
N ASP A 108 -4.75 7.57 9.47
CA ASP A 108 -6.04 7.03 9.02
C ASP A 108 -5.97 5.51 8.90
N CYS A 109 -7.06 4.87 9.31
CA CYS A 109 -7.20 3.42 9.28
C CYS A 109 -8.46 3.04 8.50
N ILE A 110 -8.33 2.13 7.57
CA ILE A 110 -9.44 1.58 6.79
C ILE A 110 -9.56 0.09 7.09
N ASN A 111 -10.76 -0.32 7.49
CA ASN A 111 -11.08 -1.73 7.69
C ASN A 111 -11.81 -2.25 6.45
N ILE A 112 -11.22 -3.23 5.78
CA ILE A 112 -11.76 -3.81 4.55
C ILE A 112 -12.23 -5.22 4.85
N PRO A 113 -13.54 -5.46 4.95
CA PRO A 113 -14.07 -6.81 5.15
C PRO A 113 -13.76 -7.72 3.97
N ALA A 114 -13.73 -9.01 4.20
CA ALA A 114 -13.66 -9.99 3.12
C ALA A 114 -14.85 -9.80 2.16
N GLY A 115 -14.62 -10.00 0.88
CA GLY A 115 -15.65 -9.91 -0.16
C GLY A 115 -15.82 -8.52 -0.76
N VAL A 116 -15.16 -7.50 -0.25
CA VAL A 116 -15.29 -6.14 -0.75
C VAL A 116 -14.35 -5.90 -1.93
N LYS A 117 -14.90 -5.52 -3.07
CA LYS A 117 -14.12 -5.11 -4.24
C LYS A 117 -13.64 -3.67 -4.04
N HIS A 118 -12.33 -3.48 -4.08
CA HIS A 118 -11.71 -2.18 -3.77
C HIS A 118 -10.36 -2.03 -4.45
N TRP A 119 -9.83 -0.83 -4.39
CA TRP A 119 -8.43 -0.52 -4.72
C TRP A 119 -7.90 0.55 -3.75
N HIS A 120 -6.59 0.68 -3.68
CA HIS A 120 -5.93 1.77 -2.98
C HIS A 120 -4.64 2.17 -3.71
N GLY A 121 -4.18 3.38 -3.43
CA GLY A 121 -3.00 3.91 -4.10
C GLY A 121 -2.70 5.34 -3.72
N ALA A 122 -1.61 5.86 -4.28
CA ALA A 122 -1.14 7.21 -4.03
C ALA A 122 -2.07 8.26 -4.66
N ALA A 123 -2.05 9.45 -4.09
CA ALA A 123 -2.60 10.61 -4.77
C ALA A 123 -1.74 10.94 -6.01
N PRO A 124 -2.30 11.67 -6.98
CA PRO A 124 -1.57 12.01 -8.21
C PRO A 124 -0.28 12.79 -7.96
N ASP A 125 -0.20 13.54 -6.86
CA ASP A 125 0.90 14.46 -6.55
C ASP A 125 1.64 14.11 -5.26
N SER A 126 1.44 12.92 -4.70
CA SER A 126 2.06 12.55 -3.43
C SER A 126 2.50 11.10 -3.41
N TRP A 127 3.66 10.85 -2.84
CA TRP A 127 4.03 9.53 -2.36
C TRP A 127 3.06 9.10 -1.27
N PHE A 128 2.85 7.83 -1.12
CA PHE A 128 1.92 7.28 -0.15
C PHE A 128 2.45 5.96 0.38
N SER A 129 2.45 5.81 1.71
CA SER A 129 2.79 4.54 2.34
C SER A 129 1.72 4.15 3.35
N HIS A 130 1.33 2.88 3.32
CA HIS A 130 0.43 2.33 4.31
C HIS A 130 0.91 0.96 4.78
N LEU A 131 0.58 0.62 6.01
CA LEU A 131 0.64 -0.76 6.44
C LEU A 131 -0.55 -1.50 5.84
N ALA A 132 -0.29 -2.69 5.33
CA ALA A 132 -1.30 -3.64 4.92
C ALA A 132 -1.26 -4.79 5.92
N ILE A 133 -2.33 -4.94 6.68
CA ILE A 133 -2.44 -5.94 7.74
C ILE A 133 -3.43 -6.99 7.28
N GLU A 134 -2.97 -8.23 7.10
CA GLU A 134 -3.83 -9.33 6.68
C GLU A 134 -4.61 -9.86 7.89
N VAL A 135 -5.92 -9.73 7.83
CA VAL A 135 -6.78 -10.24 8.91
C VAL A 135 -6.87 -11.76 8.77
N PRO A 136 -6.54 -12.51 9.83
CA PRO A 136 -6.64 -13.97 9.78
C PRO A 136 -8.07 -14.44 9.49
N GLY A 137 -8.18 -15.53 8.73
CA GLY A 137 -9.47 -16.09 8.35
C GLY A 137 -9.34 -17.51 7.84
N GLU A 138 -10.47 -18.07 7.44
CA GLU A 138 -10.56 -19.43 6.90
C GLU A 138 -10.65 -19.39 5.37
N ASN A 139 -9.83 -20.21 4.70
CA ASN A 139 -9.78 -20.33 3.24
C ASN A 139 -9.59 -18.97 2.56
N CYS A 140 -8.62 -18.19 3.04
CA CYS A 140 -8.33 -16.89 2.50
C CYS A 140 -7.67 -16.98 1.13
N SER A 141 -8.12 -16.14 0.19
CA SER A 141 -7.53 -16.01 -1.14
C SER A 141 -7.73 -14.60 -1.64
N ASN A 142 -6.88 -14.17 -2.58
CA ASN A 142 -6.99 -12.86 -3.21
C ASN A 142 -7.38 -13.03 -4.67
N GLU A 143 -8.28 -12.19 -5.13
CA GLU A 143 -8.70 -12.14 -6.52
C GLU A 143 -8.33 -10.77 -7.10
N TRP A 144 -7.45 -10.76 -8.09
CA TRP A 144 -7.04 -9.55 -8.80
C TRP A 144 -7.93 -9.37 -10.03
N LEU A 145 -8.44 -8.15 -10.19
CA LEU A 145 -9.39 -7.80 -11.24
C LEU A 145 -8.80 -6.71 -12.15
N GLU A 146 -9.66 -5.88 -12.76
CA GLU A 146 -9.24 -4.86 -13.70
C GLU A 146 -8.42 -3.75 -13.07
N ALA A 147 -7.59 -3.11 -13.88
CA ALA A 147 -6.86 -1.90 -13.46
C ALA A 147 -7.84 -0.75 -13.24
N VAL A 148 -7.47 0.16 -12.34
CA VAL A 148 -8.17 1.45 -12.20
C VAL A 148 -7.76 2.30 -13.39
N SER A 149 -8.73 2.64 -14.25
CA SER A 149 -8.47 3.39 -15.47
C SER A 149 -7.92 4.79 -15.18
N ASP A 150 -7.15 5.33 -16.12
CA ASP A 150 -6.66 6.70 -16.01
C ASP A 150 -7.81 7.70 -15.92
N ASP A 151 -8.92 7.43 -16.61
CA ASP A 151 -10.12 8.28 -16.56
C ASP A 151 -10.71 8.30 -15.16
N ASP A 152 -10.90 7.14 -14.54
CA ASP A 152 -11.45 7.05 -13.17
C ASP A 152 -10.49 7.64 -12.15
N TYR A 153 -9.20 7.31 -12.28
CA TYR A 153 -8.18 7.83 -11.39
C TYR A 153 -8.05 9.36 -11.52
N GLY A 154 -8.18 9.89 -12.71
CA GLY A 154 -8.10 11.34 -12.98
C GLY A 154 -9.22 12.17 -12.37
N LYS A 155 -10.28 11.53 -11.86
CA LYS A 155 -11.37 12.21 -11.14
C LYS A 155 -11.04 12.48 -9.68
N LEU A 156 -9.93 11.94 -9.17
CA LEU A 156 -9.47 12.19 -7.80
C LEU A 156 -8.89 13.60 -7.68
N GLU A 157 -9.12 14.22 -6.56
CA GLU A 157 -8.60 15.57 -6.28
C GLU A 157 -7.34 15.54 -5.42
#